data_3721af3862426cd82e6e99dbf71fe672
#
_entry.id   3721af3862426cd82e6e99dbf71fe672
#
_cell.length_a   1.000
_cell.length_b   1.000
_cell.length_c   1.000
_cell.angle_alpha   90.00
_cell.angle_beta   90.00
_cell.angle_gamma   90.00
#
_symmetry.space_group_name_H-M   'P 1'
#
loop_
_entity.id
_entity.type
_entity.pdbx_description
1 polymer ?
#
loop_
_entity_poly.entity_id
_entity_poly.type
_entity_poly.pdbx_seq_one_letter_code
_entity_poly.pdbx_strand_id
1 'polypeptide(L)'
;MKQMYMYEAILDILAKNGPASISSICQEMNQLNSLHQSVEKTIQPSQVKTAITRKKDLFKMKENVVFIDPEKDIQSLLVNICLGLGPQLTFSVDFVKNRFVFFEWNLDSTKVSTNKISPPKNGGNLEIFKKDLYRIRIWDWEGEYHPQGIVLDGPSWSIKLVTMGKVYQSEGHQHFPKDWKSLCRGLSKLTGIDLN
;
A
#
# COMPACT_ATOMS: atom_id res chain seq x y z
N MET A 1 -0.22 10.80 -17.29
CA MET A 1 -0.82 9.61 -16.62
C MET A 1 0.29 8.59 -16.33
N LYS A 2 0.36 8.02 -15.10
CA LYS A 2 1.35 6.98 -14.77
C LYS A 2 0.90 5.69 -15.47
N GLN A 3 1.79 5.08 -16.25
CA GLN A 3 1.48 3.82 -16.96
C GLN A 3 1.06 2.75 -15.96
N MET A 4 -0.14 2.22 -16.11
CA MET A 4 -0.65 1.11 -15.27
C MET A 4 -0.03 -0.19 -15.77
N TYR A 5 0.58 -0.95 -14.86
CA TYR A 5 1.13 -2.26 -15.20
C TYR A 5 0.02 -3.30 -15.31
N MET A 6 0.15 -4.27 -16.22
CA MET A 6 -0.85 -5.33 -16.41
C MET A 6 -1.18 -6.08 -15.11
N TYR A 7 -0.20 -6.36 -14.25
CA TYR A 7 -0.45 -7.02 -12.97
C TYR A 7 -1.31 -6.18 -12.01
N GLU A 8 -1.26 -4.84 -12.10
CA GLU A 8 -2.11 -3.95 -11.29
C GLU A 8 -3.57 -4.02 -11.72
N ALA A 9 -3.83 -4.11 -13.02
CA ALA A 9 -5.18 -4.33 -13.53
C ALA A 9 -5.72 -5.70 -13.10
N ILE A 10 -4.88 -6.73 -13.09
CA ILE A 10 -5.25 -8.06 -12.58
C ILE A 10 -5.57 -8.00 -11.07
N LEU A 11 -4.77 -7.27 -10.27
CA LEU A 11 -5.04 -7.05 -8.85
C LEU A 11 -6.40 -6.37 -8.64
N ASP A 12 -6.71 -5.32 -9.41
CA ASP A 12 -7.99 -4.61 -9.31
C ASP A 12 -9.18 -5.54 -9.60
N ILE A 13 -9.08 -6.35 -10.67
CA ILE A 13 -10.11 -7.29 -11.05
C ILE A 13 -10.34 -8.34 -9.95
N LEU A 14 -9.25 -8.93 -9.44
CA LEU A 14 -9.33 -9.94 -8.38
C LEU A 14 -9.79 -9.36 -7.04
N ALA A 15 -9.40 -8.13 -6.72
CA ALA A 15 -9.86 -7.45 -5.51
C ALA A 15 -11.36 -7.13 -5.55
N LYS A 16 -11.89 -6.82 -6.75
CA LYS A 16 -13.31 -6.48 -6.95
C LYS A 16 -14.20 -7.72 -7.05
N ASN A 17 -13.79 -8.72 -7.83
CA ASN A 17 -14.65 -9.84 -8.22
C ASN A 17 -14.29 -11.14 -7.50
N GLY A 18 -13.19 -11.16 -6.72
CA GLY A 18 -12.65 -12.38 -6.14
C GLY A 18 -11.87 -13.25 -7.14
N PRO A 19 -11.58 -14.51 -6.77
CA PRO A 19 -10.87 -15.46 -7.62
C PRO A 19 -11.53 -15.65 -8.99
N ALA A 20 -10.74 -15.65 -10.06
CA ALA A 20 -11.24 -15.69 -11.42
C ALA A 20 -10.34 -16.52 -12.37
N SER A 21 -10.90 -17.05 -13.45
CA SER A 21 -10.12 -17.72 -14.48
C SER A 21 -9.32 -16.72 -15.31
N ILE A 22 -8.24 -17.18 -15.95
CA ILE A 22 -7.46 -16.35 -16.89
C ILE A 22 -8.34 -15.78 -18.00
N SER A 23 -9.31 -16.57 -18.50
CA SER A 23 -10.24 -16.14 -19.53
C SER A 23 -11.15 -15.01 -19.05
N SER A 24 -11.70 -15.13 -17.82
CA SER A 24 -12.54 -14.08 -17.22
C SER A 24 -11.76 -12.80 -17.00
N ILE A 25 -10.54 -12.89 -16.46
CA ILE A 25 -9.65 -11.74 -16.26
C ILE A 25 -9.36 -11.04 -17.60
N CYS A 26 -9.02 -11.83 -18.64
CA CYS A 26 -8.76 -11.33 -19.98
C CYS A 26 -9.97 -10.60 -20.57
N GLN A 27 -11.16 -11.17 -20.41
CA GLN A 27 -12.41 -10.57 -20.89
C GLN A 27 -12.69 -9.23 -20.20
N GLU A 28 -12.56 -9.15 -18.89
CA GLU A 28 -12.76 -7.91 -18.14
C GLU A 28 -11.74 -6.83 -18.51
N MET A 29 -10.46 -7.19 -18.66
CA MET A 29 -9.44 -6.24 -19.10
C MET A 29 -9.77 -5.67 -20.49
N ASN A 30 -10.27 -6.49 -21.41
CA ASN A 30 -10.68 -6.03 -22.74
C ASN A 30 -11.92 -5.14 -22.69
N GLN A 31 -12.88 -5.43 -21.81
CA GLN A 31 -14.05 -4.58 -21.59
C GLN A 31 -13.65 -3.21 -21.04
N LEU A 32 -12.74 -3.15 -20.04
CA LEU A 32 -12.24 -1.90 -19.50
C LEU A 32 -11.49 -1.07 -20.55
N ASN A 33 -10.69 -1.69 -21.40
CA ASN A 33 -9.99 -1.01 -22.49
C ASN A 33 -10.97 -0.43 -23.52
N SER A 34 -12.03 -1.14 -23.87
CA SER A 34 -13.03 -0.65 -24.82
C SER A 34 -13.79 0.58 -24.32
N LEU A 35 -14.05 0.65 -23.01
CA LEU A 35 -14.73 1.80 -22.39
C LEU A 35 -13.85 3.06 -22.39
N HIS A 36 -12.53 2.93 -22.39
CA HIS A 36 -11.59 4.06 -22.37
C HIS A 36 -11.20 4.57 -23.77
N GLN A 37 -11.84 4.10 -24.84
CA GLN A 37 -11.61 4.52 -26.24
C GLN A 37 -10.12 4.44 -26.69
N SER A 38 -9.29 3.73 -25.99
CA SER A 38 -7.92 3.48 -26.44
C SER A 38 -7.96 2.38 -27.49
N VAL A 39 -7.60 2.73 -28.72
CA VAL A 39 -7.45 1.80 -29.86
C VAL A 39 -6.23 0.92 -29.61
N GLU A 40 -6.22 0.18 -28.51
CA GLU A 40 -5.11 -0.68 -28.16
C GLU A 40 -5.45 -2.14 -28.41
N LYS A 41 -4.41 -2.88 -28.74
CA LYS A 41 -4.45 -4.31 -29.04
C LYS A 41 -5.27 -5.09 -28.02
N THR A 42 -6.20 -5.89 -28.48
CA THR A 42 -6.92 -6.87 -27.66
C THR A 42 -5.94 -7.68 -26.83
N ILE A 43 -6.12 -7.67 -25.51
CA ILE A 43 -5.30 -8.44 -24.58
C ILE A 43 -5.61 -9.93 -24.80
N GLN A 44 -4.56 -10.74 -24.91
CA GLN A 44 -4.66 -12.18 -25.11
C GLN A 44 -4.48 -12.92 -23.77
N PRO A 45 -5.14 -14.08 -23.58
CA PRO A 45 -4.97 -14.90 -22.36
C PRO A 45 -3.50 -15.26 -22.08
N SER A 46 -2.66 -15.44 -23.10
CA SER A 46 -1.22 -15.69 -22.96
C SER A 46 -0.48 -14.53 -22.29
N GLN A 47 -0.87 -13.30 -22.54
CA GLN A 47 -0.28 -12.11 -21.93
C GLN A 47 -0.65 -12.03 -20.43
N VAL A 48 -1.92 -12.31 -20.10
CA VAL A 48 -2.40 -12.39 -18.72
C VAL A 48 -1.64 -13.49 -17.97
N LYS A 49 -1.52 -14.69 -18.55
CA LYS A 49 -0.75 -15.80 -17.98
C LYS A 49 0.70 -15.41 -17.74
N THR A 50 1.33 -14.73 -18.69
CA THR A 50 2.71 -14.26 -18.55
C THR A 50 2.85 -13.25 -17.40
N ALA A 51 1.91 -12.30 -17.26
CA ALA A 51 1.92 -11.33 -16.17
C ALA A 51 1.80 -12.01 -14.79
N ILE A 52 0.90 -12.98 -14.66
CA ILE A 52 0.72 -13.80 -13.45
C ILE A 52 1.99 -14.57 -13.12
N THR A 53 2.59 -15.25 -14.11
CA THR A 53 3.81 -16.04 -13.91
C THR A 53 5.00 -15.16 -13.49
N ARG A 54 5.12 -13.95 -14.04
CA ARG A 54 6.16 -12.98 -13.64
C ARG A 54 5.95 -12.45 -12.22
N LYS A 55 4.73 -12.50 -11.70
CA LYS A 55 4.32 -12.03 -10.37
C LYS A 55 3.78 -13.18 -9.50
N LYS A 56 4.43 -14.36 -9.61
CA LYS A 56 4.09 -15.57 -8.82
C LYS A 56 4.15 -15.38 -7.31
N ASP A 57 4.81 -14.32 -6.85
CA ASP A 57 4.85 -13.87 -5.47
C ASP A 57 3.55 -13.16 -5.02
N LEU A 58 2.79 -12.60 -5.97
CA LEU A 58 1.52 -11.93 -5.71
C LEU A 58 0.31 -12.81 -6.00
N PHE A 59 0.42 -13.68 -6.98
CA PHE A 59 -0.69 -14.49 -7.46
C PHE A 59 -0.45 -15.96 -7.22
N LYS A 60 -1.50 -16.64 -6.80
CA LYS A 60 -1.58 -18.11 -6.75
C LYS A 60 -2.60 -18.59 -7.76
N MET A 61 -2.43 -19.81 -8.21
CA MET A 61 -3.37 -20.45 -9.13
C MET A 61 -3.68 -21.88 -8.65
N LYS A 62 -4.97 -22.19 -8.56
CA LYS A 62 -5.48 -23.54 -8.24
C LYS A 62 -6.60 -23.85 -9.20
N GLU A 63 -6.55 -25.02 -9.85
CA GLU A 63 -7.60 -25.51 -10.77
C GLU A 63 -8.02 -24.48 -11.84
N ASN A 64 -7.02 -23.79 -12.46
CA ASN A 64 -7.22 -22.72 -13.43
C ASN A 64 -7.86 -21.42 -12.88
N VAL A 65 -8.07 -21.31 -11.58
CA VAL A 65 -8.55 -20.11 -10.91
C VAL A 65 -7.36 -19.37 -10.31
N VAL A 66 -7.24 -18.08 -10.64
CA VAL A 66 -6.22 -17.16 -10.15
C VAL A 66 -6.79 -16.40 -8.95
N PHE A 67 -5.99 -16.22 -7.93
CA PHE A 67 -6.32 -15.39 -6.76
C PHE A 67 -5.08 -14.67 -6.25
N ILE A 68 -5.28 -13.61 -5.48
CA ILE A 68 -4.19 -12.92 -4.80
C ILE A 68 -3.67 -13.85 -3.70
N ASP A 69 -2.36 -13.99 -3.56
CA ASP A 69 -1.78 -14.72 -2.42
C ASP A 69 -2.32 -14.12 -1.11
N PRO A 70 -3.01 -14.89 -0.26
CA PRO A 70 -3.56 -14.36 0.99
C PRO A 70 -2.53 -13.62 1.87
N GLU A 71 -1.27 -14.05 1.84
CA GLU A 71 -0.18 -13.36 2.55
C GLU A 71 0.18 -12.00 1.94
N LYS A 72 -0.31 -11.67 0.74
CA LYS A 72 -0.06 -10.41 0.03
C LYS A 72 -1.35 -9.62 -0.21
N ASP A 73 -2.51 -10.15 0.14
CA ASP A 73 -3.79 -9.44 0.03
C ASP A 73 -3.95 -8.46 1.19
N ILE A 74 -3.55 -7.22 0.93
CA ILE A 74 -3.46 -6.13 1.91
C ILE A 74 -4.86 -5.74 2.40
N GLN A 75 -5.08 -5.84 3.70
CA GLN A 75 -6.33 -5.50 4.39
C GLN A 75 -6.24 -4.17 5.15
N SER A 76 -5.13 -3.95 5.88
CA SER A 76 -4.92 -2.70 6.60
C SER A 76 -3.44 -2.39 6.79
N LEU A 77 -3.15 -1.11 7.05
CA LEU A 77 -1.80 -0.62 7.36
C LEU A 77 -1.88 0.38 8.51
N LEU A 78 -1.05 0.17 9.52
CA LEU A 78 -0.79 1.14 10.58
C LEU A 78 0.66 1.60 10.45
N VAL A 79 0.88 2.91 10.43
CA VAL A 79 2.22 3.52 10.41
C VAL A 79 2.31 4.52 11.54
N ASN A 80 3.36 4.40 12.36
CA ASN A 80 3.72 5.39 13.36
C ASN A 80 5.07 5.99 12.98
N ILE A 81 5.19 7.30 13.06
CA ILE A 81 6.43 8.04 12.81
C ILE A 81 6.62 9.01 13.97
N CYS A 82 7.73 8.88 14.69
CA CYS A 82 8.16 9.82 15.71
C CYS A 82 9.36 10.63 15.16
N LEU A 83 9.23 11.93 15.14
CA LEU A 83 10.26 12.84 14.60
C LEU A 83 11.28 13.27 15.69
N GLY A 84 11.62 12.38 16.60
CA GLY A 84 12.49 12.65 17.76
C GLY A 84 11.75 13.49 18.81
N LEU A 85 12.20 14.71 19.07
CA LEU A 85 11.53 15.66 19.98
C LEU A 85 10.26 16.30 19.37
N GLY A 86 9.94 15.98 18.13
CA GLY A 86 8.77 16.48 17.41
C GLY A 86 7.49 15.66 17.67
N PRO A 87 6.44 15.95 16.90
CA PRO A 87 5.18 15.22 17.04
C PRO A 87 5.32 13.75 16.62
N GLN A 88 4.48 12.92 17.23
CA GLN A 88 4.25 11.55 16.77
C GLN A 88 3.08 11.55 15.80
N LEU A 89 3.30 11.02 14.61
CA LEU A 89 2.32 10.89 13.55
C LEU A 89 1.84 9.44 13.45
N THR A 90 0.53 9.23 13.45
CA THR A 90 -0.07 7.90 13.31
C THR A 90 -1.02 7.89 12.12
N PHE A 91 -0.80 6.98 11.19
CA PHE A 91 -1.64 6.73 10.02
C PHE A 91 -2.27 5.35 10.14
N SER A 92 -3.58 5.28 10.18
CA SER A 92 -4.34 4.03 10.18
C SER A 92 -5.18 3.94 8.92
N VAL A 93 -4.92 2.94 8.09
CA VAL A 93 -5.59 2.72 6.81
C VAL A 93 -6.28 1.36 6.84
N ASP A 94 -7.58 1.34 6.53
CA ASP A 94 -8.41 0.14 6.40
C ASP A 94 -8.90 0.05 4.95
N PHE A 95 -8.27 -0.81 4.15
CA PHE A 95 -8.59 -0.98 2.73
C PHE A 95 -9.89 -1.74 2.51
N VAL A 96 -10.32 -2.56 3.47
CA VAL A 96 -11.59 -3.30 3.39
C VAL A 96 -12.77 -2.35 3.56
N LYS A 97 -12.68 -1.44 4.53
CA LYS A 97 -13.70 -0.43 4.81
C LYS A 97 -13.52 0.86 3.99
N ASN A 98 -12.52 0.89 3.13
CA ASN A 98 -12.16 2.04 2.27
C ASN A 98 -12.07 3.36 3.05
N ARG A 99 -11.35 3.36 4.17
CA ARG A 99 -11.20 4.53 5.05
C ARG A 99 -9.80 4.63 5.61
N PHE A 100 -9.42 5.84 5.97
CA PHE A 100 -8.19 6.09 6.72
C PHE A 100 -8.40 7.16 7.79
N VAL A 101 -7.52 7.16 8.79
CA VAL A 101 -7.46 8.13 9.87
C VAL A 101 -6.02 8.55 10.06
N PHE A 102 -5.83 9.81 10.37
CA PHE A 102 -4.53 10.39 10.71
C PHE A 102 -4.62 11.07 12.07
N PHE A 103 -3.60 10.87 12.90
CA PHE A 103 -3.46 11.50 14.20
C PHE A 103 -2.07 12.11 14.35
N GLU A 104 -2.01 13.29 14.93
CA GLU A 104 -0.79 13.93 15.38
C GLU A 104 -0.83 14.09 16.90
N TRP A 105 0.20 13.58 17.56
CA TRP A 105 0.35 13.66 19.00
C TRP A 105 1.53 14.55 19.33
N ASN A 106 1.29 15.66 20.05
CA ASN A 106 2.34 16.52 20.58
C ASN A 106 2.60 16.13 22.05
N LEU A 107 3.80 15.63 22.35
CA LEU A 107 4.21 15.22 23.70
C LEU A 107 4.36 16.43 24.66
N ASP A 108 4.45 17.65 24.14
CA ASP A 108 4.83 18.85 24.90
C ASP A 108 3.63 19.74 25.31
N SER A 109 2.43 19.21 25.34
CA SER A 109 1.28 20.02 25.72
C SER A 109 0.87 19.85 27.16
N THR A 110 1.46 20.67 28.05
CA THR A 110 0.79 21.17 29.27
C THR A 110 -0.54 21.90 28.95
N LYS A 111 -0.83 22.12 27.69
CA LYS A 111 -2.11 22.55 27.12
C LYS A 111 -2.62 21.41 26.26
N VAL A 112 -3.74 20.82 26.65
CA VAL A 112 -4.55 19.96 25.76
C VAL A 112 -4.91 20.83 24.54
N SER A 113 -3.99 20.94 23.59
CA SER A 113 -4.27 21.48 22.30
C SER A 113 -5.12 20.43 21.60
N THR A 114 -6.44 20.59 21.67
CA THR A 114 -7.35 19.97 20.72
C THR A 114 -7.04 20.57 19.35
N ASN A 115 -5.88 20.23 18.78
CA ASN A 115 -5.63 20.49 17.38
C ASN A 115 -6.70 19.71 16.63
N LYS A 116 -7.74 20.42 16.25
CA LYS A 116 -8.74 19.94 15.30
C LYS A 116 -7.95 19.58 14.04
N ILE A 117 -7.58 18.32 13.94
CA ILE A 117 -7.11 17.76 12.67
C ILE A 117 -8.31 17.88 11.75
N SER A 118 -8.33 18.95 10.99
CA SER A 118 -9.30 19.08 9.92
C SER A 118 -9.02 17.92 8.97
N PRO A 119 -9.99 17.03 8.71
CA PRO A 119 -9.79 16.01 7.71
C PRO A 119 -9.31 16.72 6.42
N PRO A 120 -8.36 16.14 5.69
CA PRO A 120 -7.84 16.74 4.48
C PRO A 120 -9.03 17.10 3.57
N LYS A 121 -9.10 18.34 3.12
CA LYS A 121 -10.21 18.84 2.28
C LYS A 121 -10.40 18.01 1.01
N ASN A 122 -9.35 17.34 0.57
CA ASN A 122 -9.34 16.35 -0.51
C ASN A 122 -8.51 15.14 -0.05
N GLY A 123 -9.13 14.15 0.55
CA GLY A 123 -8.46 12.88 0.84
C GLY A 123 -7.97 12.24 -0.45
N GLY A 124 -6.75 11.71 -0.42
CA GLY A 124 -6.19 10.97 -1.56
C GLY A 124 -6.94 9.68 -1.83
N ASN A 125 -6.62 9.04 -2.95
CA ASN A 125 -7.25 7.80 -3.37
C ASN A 125 -6.57 6.59 -2.72
N LEU A 126 -7.33 5.83 -1.92
CA LEU A 126 -6.87 4.64 -1.21
C LEU A 126 -6.44 3.50 -2.14
N GLU A 127 -7.10 3.34 -3.29
CA GLU A 127 -6.73 2.31 -4.28
C GLU A 127 -5.35 2.61 -4.89
N ILE A 128 -5.08 3.89 -5.19
CA ILE A 128 -3.76 4.32 -5.68
C ILE A 128 -2.71 4.08 -4.60
N PHE A 129 -3.01 4.39 -3.35
CA PHE A 129 -2.09 4.15 -2.24
C PHE A 129 -1.85 2.64 -2.02
N LYS A 130 -2.89 1.80 -2.08
CA LYS A 130 -2.75 0.33 -2.03
C LYS A 130 -1.80 -0.19 -3.12
N LYS A 131 -1.93 0.32 -4.35
CA LYS A 131 -1.02 -0.01 -5.46
C LYS A 131 0.42 0.42 -5.18
N ASP A 132 0.63 1.60 -4.59
CA ASP A 132 1.97 2.03 -4.24
C ASP A 132 2.61 1.10 -3.18
N LEU A 133 1.83 0.54 -2.22
CA LEU A 133 2.31 -0.50 -1.30
C LEU A 133 2.72 -1.79 -2.01
N TYR A 134 1.96 -2.23 -3.02
CA TYR A 134 2.34 -3.38 -3.86
C TYR A 134 3.63 -3.12 -4.65
N ARG A 135 3.85 -1.91 -5.14
CA ARG A 135 5.05 -1.52 -5.89
C ARG A 135 6.30 -1.56 -5.04
N ILE A 136 6.22 -1.08 -3.81
CA ILE A 136 7.35 -1.06 -2.86
C ILE A 136 7.53 -2.40 -2.14
N ARG A 137 6.64 -3.38 -2.34
CA ARG A 137 6.70 -4.71 -1.73
C ARG A 137 6.89 -4.61 -0.21
N ILE A 138 6.05 -3.82 0.45
CA ILE A 138 6.18 -3.47 1.87
C ILE A 138 6.30 -4.70 2.81
N TRP A 139 5.81 -5.85 2.39
CA TRP A 139 5.93 -7.13 3.12
C TRP A 139 7.32 -7.77 3.07
N ASP A 140 8.22 -7.29 2.20
CA ASP A 140 9.61 -7.76 2.10
C ASP A 140 10.56 -6.94 3.00
N TRP A 141 10.05 -5.97 3.74
CA TRP A 141 10.86 -5.19 4.66
C TRP A 141 11.31 -6.07 5.83
N GLU A 142 12.53 -5.84 6.31
CA GLU A 142 13.07 -6.50 7.50
C GLU A 142 12.25 -6.12 8.73
N GLY A 143 12.29 -6.95 9.78
CA GLY A 143 11.56 -6.67 11.02
C GLY A 143 12.13 -5.47 11.76
N GLU A 144 13.45 -5.27 11.70
CA GLU A 144 14.17 -4.26 12.47
C GLU A 144 15.22 -3.53 11.64
N TYR A 145 15.29 -2.22 11.83
CA TYR A 145 16.24 -1.30 11.18
C TYR A 145 16.91 -0.43 12.25
N HIS A 146 18.10 -0.85 12.69
CA HIS A 146 18.86 -0.13 13.73
C HIS A 146 20.25 0.29 13.22
N PRO A 147 20.76 1.46 13.65
CA PRO A 147 22.14 1.84 13.39
C PRO A 147 23.09 0.95 14.18
N GLN A 148 24.31 0.81 13.71
CA GLN A 148 25.39 0.22 14.50
C GLN A 148 25.81 1.22 15.59
N GLY A 149 25.57 0.89 16.86
CA GLY A 149 25.93 1.71 18.02
C GLY A 149 24.74 2.24 18.82
N ILE A 150 25.03 2.91 19.92
CA ILE A 150 24.02 3.52 20.79
C ILE A 150 23.66 4.89 20.23
N VAL A 151 22.38 5.06 19.85
CA VAL A 151 21.83 6.35 19.44
C VAL A 151 20.74 6.70 20.42
N LEU A 152 20.89 7.82 21.14
CA LEU A 152 19.98 8.23 22.21
C LEU A 152 18.76 9.00 21.67
N ASP A 153 18.95 9.81 20.62
CA ASP A 153 17.92 10.68 20.06
C ASP A 153 17.82 10.50 18.54
N GLY A 154 16.62 10.62 18.00
CA GLY A 154 16.40 10.60 16.56
C GLY A 154 15.01 10.09 16.16
N PRO A 155 14.68 10.17 14.87
CA PRO A 155 13.40 9.70 14.38
C PRO A 155 13.29 8.18 14.52
N SER A 156 12.11 7.73 14.96
CA SER A 156 11.74 6.32 15.00
C SER A 156 10.44 6.10 14.25
N TRP A 157 10.25 4.89 13.80
CA TRP A 157 9.05 4.52 13.04
C TRP A 157 8.68 3.07 13.27
N SER A 158 7.42 2.76 13.10
CA SER A 158 6.94 1.38 13.04
C SER A 158 5.82 1.24 12.03
N ILE A 159 5.73 0.07 11.41
CA ILE A 159 4.61 -0.33 10.58
C ILE A 159 4.04 -1.66 11.04
N LYS A 160 2.72 -1.79 10.88
CA LYS A 160 2.01 -3.06 10.99
C LYS A 160 1.12 -3.20 9.76
N LEU A 161 1.48 -4.10 8.86
CA LEU A 161 0.72 -4.46 7.69
C LEU A 161 -0.07 -5.74 7.99
N VAL A 162 -1.39 -5.67 7.86
CA VAL A 162 -2.27 -6.84 7.96
C VAL A 162 -2.70 -7.23 6.56
N THR A 163 -2.46 -8.47 6.20
CA THR A 163 -2.97 -9.10 5.00
C THR A 163 -4.02 -10.14 5.37
N MET A 164 -4.69 -10.72 4.40
CA MET A 164 -5.66 -11.78 4.63
C MET A 164 -5.04 -13.00 5.33
N GLY A 165 -3.79 -13.34 5.02
CA GLY A 165 -3.12 -14.55 5.51
C GLY A 165 -2.02 -14.30 6.54
N LYS A 166 -1.54 -13.06 6.73
CA LYS A 166 -0.37 -12.79 7.58
C LYS A 166 -0.34 -11.36 8.11
N VAL A 167 0.34 -11.18 9.23
CA VAL A 167 0.70 -9.86 9.77
C VAL A 167 2.20 -9.66 9.64
N TYR A 168 2.60 -8.55 9.02
CA TYR A 168 3.98 -8.12 8.92
C TYR A 168 4.20 -6.93 9.82
N GLN A 169 5.32 -6.92 10.53
CA GLN A 169 5.73 -5.81 11.38
C GLN A 169 7.17 -5.43 11.04
N SER A 170 7.43 -4.14 11.03
CA SER A 170 8.76 -3.61 10.79
C SER A 170 8.89 -2.31 11.58
N GLU A 171 10.05 -2.09 12.17
CA GLU A 171 10.33 -0.88 12.93
C GLU A 171 11.78 -0.44 12.73
N GLY A 172 12.06 0.81 13.04
CA GLY A 172 13.41 1.32 12.92
C GLY A 172 13.63 2.59 13.71
N HIS A 173 14.90 2.82 14.03
CA HIS A 173 15.39 4.02 14.67
C HIS A 173 16.52 4.60 13.83
N GLN A 174 16.34 5.83 13.30
CA GLN A 174 17.28 6.51 12.38
C GLN A 174 17.69 5.73 11.12
N HIS A 175 17.23 4.50 10.96
CA HIS A 175 17.43 3.64 9.80
C HIS A 175 16.10 3.33 9.12
N PHE A 176 16.12 3.34 7.79
CA PHE A 176 14.91 3.25 6.99
C PHE A 176 15.08 2.23 5.86
N PRO A 177 14.01 1.52 5.47
CA PRO A 177 14.00 0.69 4.28
C PRO A 177 14.30 1.53 3.03
N LYS A 178 14.84 0.88 2.00
CA LYS A 178 15.15 1.53 0.70
C LYS A 178 13.98 2.33 0.13
N ASP A 179 12.76 1.82 0.25
CA ASP A 179 11.56 2.41 -0.32
C ASP A 179 10.76 3.28 0.67
N TRP A 180 11.36 3.64 1.83
CA TRP A 180 10.74 4.49 2.84
C TRP A 180 10.21 5.81 2.28
N LYS A 181 11.02 6.50 1.46
CA LYS A 181 10.60 7.76 0.81
C LYS A 181 9.38 7.58 -0.10
N SER A 182 9.21 6.40 -0.70
CA SER A 182 8.05 6.10 -1.53
C SER A 182 6.79 5.90 -0.67
N LEU A 183 6.92 5.26 0.49
CA LEU A 183 5.83 5.16 1.48
C LEU A 183 5.42 6.54 1.98
N CYS A 184 6.37 7.37 2.45
CA CYS A 184 6.10 8.73 2.91
C CYS A 184 5.38 9.57 1.85
N ARG A 185 5.85 9.52 0.60
CA ARG A 185 5.19 10.21 -0.53
C ARG A 185 3.76 9.70 -0.77
N GLY A 186 3.51 8.41 -0.62
CA GLY A 186 2.18 7.82 -0.71
C GLY A 186 1.26 8.33 0.41
N LEU A 187 1.74 8.34 1.64
CA LEU A 187 1.03 8.87 2.81
C LEU A 187 0.77 10.38 2.67
N SER A 188 1.76 11.15 2.21
CA SER A 188 1.57 12.59 1.95
C SER A 188 0.46 12.85 0.92
N LYS A 189 0.41 12.07 -0.16
CA LYS A 189 -0.66 12.18 -1.17
C LYS A 189 -2.03 11.77 -0.62
N LEU A 190 -2.05 10.77 0.27
CA LEU A 190 -3.29 10.29 0.88
C LEU A 190 -3.86 11.30 1.88
N THR A 191 -3.01 11.92 2.68
CA THR A 191 -3.43 12.76 3.81
C THR A 191 -3.29 14.26 3.56
N GLY A 192 -2.52 14.66 2.56
CA GLY A 192 -2.18 16.08 2.32
C GLY A 192 -1.10 16.64 3.25
N ILE A 193 -0.48 15.79 4.08
CA ILE A 193 0.57 16.19 5.02
C ILE A 193 1.94 15.94 4.38
N ASP A 194 2.84 16.91 4.47
CA ASP A 194 4.19 16.77 3.96
C ASP A 194 5.04 15.93 4.93
N LEU A 195 5.53 14.81 4.44
CA LEU A 195 6.41 13.87 5.16
C LEU A 195 7.82 13.81 4.53
N ASN A 196 8.19 14.81 3.71
CA ASN A 196 9.50 14.84 3.06
C ASN A 196 10.58 15.48 3.96
#